data_1530771fc1bb4a8f3ca6136b5f7fd38f
#
_entry.id   1530771fc1bb4a8f3ca6136b5f7fd38f
#
_cell.length_a   1.000
_cell.length_b   1.000
_cell.length_c   1.000
_cell.angle_alpha   90.00
_cell.angle_beta   90.00
_cell.angle_gamma   90.00
#
_symmetry.space_group_name_H-M   'P 1'
#
loop_
_entity.id
_entity.type
_entity.pdbx_description
1 polymer ?
#
loop_
_entity_poly.entity_id
_entity_poly.type
_entity_poly.pdbx_seq_one_letter_code
_entity_poly.pdbx_strand_id
1 'polypeptide(L)'
;RIINDQFGVPTSANWLAQVSLNLALDEYAHLRKFTSGIYHTVPIGETTWYGLACLGVQSALDAGATLKTHPSAIKPIPAVEYPLPAPRPMNSRMSTDKLHQAFIDRGDMSKLEQLNQPWDKAVRSYVIHLAKDGLI
;
A
#
# COMPACT_ATOMS: atom_id res chain seq x y z
N ARG A 1 11.23 18.44 0.01
CA ARG A 1 11.11 18.17 1.45
C ARG A 1 9.83 17.34 1.63
N ILE A 2 9.91 16.22 2.37
CA ILE A 2 8.77 15.30 2.56
C ILE A 2 8.72 14.86 4.02
N ILE A 3 7.50 14.75 4.56
CA ILE A 3 7.22 14.38 5.95
C ILE A 3 7.74 12.96 6.24
N ASN A 4 8.48 12.80 7.36
CA ASN A 4 9.09 11.53 7.74
C ASN A 4 8.68 11.02 9.14
N ASP A 5 7.68 11.62 9.75
CA ASP A 5 7.19 11.23 11.08
C ASP A 5 5.70 10.87 11.10
N GLN A 6 5.07 10.76 9.91
CA GLN A 6 3.73 10.19 9.75
C GLN A 6 3.83 8.80 9.13
N PHE A 7 3.40 7.79 9.89
CA PHE A 7 3.51 6.39 9.52
C PHE A 7 2.19 5.83 8.97
N GLY A 8 2.30 5.01 7.94
CA GLY A 8 1.18 4.30 7.34
C GLY A 8 1.66 3.22 6.38
N VAL A 9 0.73 2.65 5.61
CA VAL A 9 1.03 1.62 4.62
C VAL A 9 0.46 2.03 3.27
N PRO A 10 1.29 2.27 2.25
CA PRO A 10 0.82 2.51 0.89
C PRO A 10 0.02 1.31 0.39
N THR A 11 -1.19 1.54 -0.08
CA THR A 11 -2.10 0.49 -0.53
C THR A 11 -2.60 0.84 -1.92
N SER A 12 -2.36 -0.02 -2.92
CA SER A 12 -2.85 0.21 -4.27
C SER A 12 -4.36 -0.07 -4.39
N ALA A 13 -5.06 0.73 -5.18
CA ALA A 13 -6.49 0.54 -5.43
C ALA A 13 -6.79 -0.82 -6.06
N ASN A 14 -5.93 -1.28 -6.98
CA ASN A 14 -6.07 -2.59 -7.62
C ASN A 14 -5.97 -3.74 -6.60
N TRP A 15 -4.97 -3.72 -5.73
CA TRP A 15 -4.82 -4.73 -4.69
C TRP A 15 -6.00 -4.70 -3.71
N LEU A 16 -6.45 -3.50 -3.30
CA LEU A 16 -7.62 -3.34 -2.44
C LEU A 16 -8.88 -3.92 -3.08
N ALA A 17 -9.12 -3.64 -4.36
CA ALA A 17 -10.23 -4.21 -5.10
C ALA A 17 -10.17 -5.74 -5.14
N GLN A 18 -9.00 -6.31 -5.44
CA GLN A 18 -8.80 -7.75 -5.49
C GLN A 18 -9.09 -8.43 -4.14
N VAL A 19 -8.56 -7.88 -3.05
CA VAL A 19 -8.81 -8.42 -1.70
C VAL A 19 -10.30 -8.31 -1.34
N SER A 20 -10.95 -7.19 -1.70
CA SER A 20 -12.38 -7.00 -1.47
C SER A 20 -13.22 -8.04 -2.22
N LEU A 21 -12.91 -8.29 -3.50
CA LEU A 21 -13.57 -9.32 -4.29
C LEU A 21 -13.32 -10.72 -3.72
N ASN A 22 -12.09 -11.03 -3.32
CA ASN A 22 -11.74 -12.30 -2.70
C ASN A 22 -12.47 -12.52 -1.36
N LEU A 23 -12.74 -11.46 -0.61
CA LEU A 23 -13.54 -11.55 0.61
C LEU A 23 -15.02 -11.75 0.31
N ALA A 24 -15.56 -11.05 -0.68
CA ALA A 24 -16.99 -10.99 -0.97
C ALA A 24 -17.51 -12.13 -1.86
N LEU A 25 -16.66 -12.67 -2.75
CA LEU A 25 -17.10 -13.61 -3.79
C LEU A 25 -16.44 -14.99 -3.65
N ASP A 26 -17.15 -16.02 -4.15
CA ASP A 26 -16.59 -17.36 -4.37
C ASP A 26 -15.95 -17.49 -5.76
N GLU A 27 -15.47 -18.69 -6.11
CA GLU A 27 -14.84 -18.98 -7.40
C GLU A 27 -15.80 -18.89 -8.59
N TYR A 28 -17.12 -18.87 -8.35
CA TYR A 28 -18.17 -18.71 -9.36
C TYR A 28 -18.72 -17.28 -9.39
N ALA A 29 -18.08 -16.32 -8.70
CA ALA A 29 -18.50 -14.93 -8.56
C ALA A 29 -19.86 -14.73 -7.84
N HIS A 30 -20.29 -15.70 -7.02
CA HIS A 30 -21.44 -15.55 -6.16
C HIS A 30 -21.04 -14.90 -4.82
N LEU A 31 -21.96 -14.12 -4.27
CA LEU A 31 -21.75 -13.51 -2.93
C LEU A 31 -21.60 -14.59 -1.86
N ARG A 32 -20.52 -14.51 -1.12
CA ARG A 32 -20.28 -15.36 0.06
C ARG A 32 -20.96 -14.79 1.29
N LYS A 33 -21.33 -15.69 2.20
CA LYS A 33 -21.67 -15.30 3.57
C LYS A 33 -20.39 -15.04 4.35
N PHE A 34 -20.27 -13.86 4.92
CA PHE A 34 -19.19 -13.50 5.84
C PHE A 34 -19.73 -12.56 6.92
N THR A 35 -19.03 -12.48 8.04
CA THR A 35 -19.43 -11.58 9.14
C THR A 35 -19.35 -10.13 8.69
N SER A 36 -20.48 -9.43 8.73
CA SER A 36 -20.55 -8.01 8.39
C SER A 36 -19.69 -7.17 9.34
N GLY A 37 -19.20 -6.04 8.87
CA GLY A 37 -18.46 -5.08 9.68
C GLY A 37 -17.31 -4.43 8.93
N ILE A 38 -16.47 -3.70 9.68
CA ILE A 38 -15.29 -3.03 9.13
C ILE A 38 -14.15 -4.04 9.08
N TYR A 39 -13.50 -4.10 7.92
CA TYR A 39 -12.27 -4.86 7.67
C TYR A 39 -11.20 -3.89 7.18
N HIS A 40 -10.08 -3.83 7.88
CA HIS A 40 -8.94 -3.08 7.40
C HIS A 40 -8.13 -3.95 6.45
N THR A 41 -7.65 -3.33 5.37
CA THR A 41 -6.93 -4.02 4.29
C THR A 41 -5.74 -3.18 3.87
N VAL A 42 -4.56 -3.57 4.32
CA VAL A 42 -3.28 -2.94 3.96
C VAL A 42 -2.22 -4.02 3.75
N PRO A 43 -1.21 -3.79 2.89
CA PRO A 43 -0.05 -4.67 2.75
C PRO A 43 0.77 -4.79 4.03
N ILE A 44 1.70 -5.76 4.05
CA ILE A 44 2.63 -5.92 5.18
C ILE A 44 3.68 -4.82 5.19
N GLY A 45 4.08 -4.45 6.41
CA GLY A 45 5.12 -3.46 6.68
C GLY A 45 4.56 -2.08 6.97
N GLU A 46 5.43 -1.11 6.97
CA GLU A 46 5.09 0.29 7.22
C GLU A 46 6.12 1.21 6.59
N THR A 47 5.73 2.44 6.33
CA THR A 47 6.64 3.48 5.88
C THR A 47 6.10 4.87 6.23
N THR A 48 6.87 5.89 5.86
CA THR A 48 6.46 7.29 5.93
C THR A 48 6.26 7.84 4.52
N TRP A 49 5.72 9.05 4.40
CA TRP A 49 5.66 9.74 3.11
C TRP A 49 7.05 9.91 2.48
N TYR A 50 8.07 10.18 3.30
CA TYR A 50 9.47 10.27 2.86
C TYR A 50 9.98 8.92 2.32
N GLY A 51 9.76 7.82 3.06
CA GLY A 51 10.17 6.49 2.63
C GLY A 51 9.49 6.07 1.32
N LEU A 52 8.17 6.32 1.19
CA LEU A 52 7.42 6.07 -0.05
C LEU A 52 7.99 6.87 -1.23
N ALA A 53 8.26 8.17 -1.03
CA ALA A 53 8.81 9.02 -2.08
C ALA A 53 10.20 8.57 -2.54
N CYS A 54 11.09 8.25 -1.60
CA CYS A 54 12.43 7.73 -1.92
C CYS A 54 12.35 6.42 -2.71
N LEU A 55 11.49 5.48 -2.28
CA LEU A 55 11.29 4.21 -2.97
C LEU A 55 10.70 4.41 -4.36
N GLY A 56 9.71 5.28 -4.52
CA GLY A 56 9.09 5.56 -5.81
C GLY A 56 10.09 6.14 -6.82
N VAL A 57 10.86 7.15 -6.40
CA VAL A 57 11.90 7.77 -7.25
C VAL A 57 12.99 6.75 -7.61
N GLN A 58 13.47 5.96 -6.64
CA GLN A 58 14.47 4.93 -6.91
C GLN A 58 13.93 3.88 -7.90
N SER A 59 12.70 3.41 -7.70
CA SER A 59 12.08 2.41 -8.57
C SER A 59 11.90 2.92 -10.00
N ALA A 60 11.60 4.20 -10.18
CA ALA A 60 11.48 4.82 -11.50
C ALA A 60 12.85 4.90 -12.21
N LEU A 61 13.91 5.29 -11.48
CA LEU A 61 15.28 5.29 -11.99
C LEU A 61 15.74 3.88 -12.38
N ASP A 62 15.47 2.89 -11.51
CA ASP A 62 15.79 1.49 -11.77
C ASP A 62 15.05 0.93 -13.00
N ALA A 63 13.85 1.47 -13.28
CA ALA A 63 13.08 1.14 -14.48
C ALA A 63 13.50 1.91 -15.75
N GLY A 64 14.52 2.77 -15.66
CA GLY A 64 15.07 3.51 -16.79
C GLY A 64 14.44 4.90 -17.04
N ALA A 65 13.59 5.37 -16.13
CA ALA A 65 13.01 6.70 -16.27
C ALA A 65 14.06 7.81 -16.08
N THR A 66 13.95 8.88 -16.86
CA THR A 66 14.80 10.07 -16.73
C THR A 66 14.14 11.08 -15.81
N LEU A 67 14.60 11.15 -14.57
CA LEU A 67 14.05 12.06 -13.56
C LEU A 67 15.01 13.21 -13.24
N LYS A 68 14.45 14.39 -12.95
CA LYS A 68 15.22 15.55 -12.46
C LYS A 68 15.62 15.42 -10.98
N THR A 69 15.07 14.44 -10.27
CA THR A 69 15.26 14.24 -8.84
C THR A 69 15.87 12.86 -8.58
N HIS A 70 16.75 12.79 -7.60
CA HIS A 70 17.33 11.54 -7.07
C HIS A 70 16.87 11.36 -5.60
N PRO A 71 16.74 10.13 -5.06
CA PRO A 71 16.34 9.92 -3.67
C PRO A 71 17.16 10.70 -2.65
N SER A 72 18.47 10.85 -2.88
CA SER A 72 19.38 11.61 -2.00
C SER A 72 19.11 13.12 -1.95
N ALA A 73 18.37 13.67 -2.93
CA ALA A 73 17.97 15.07 -2.94
C ALA A 73 16.67 15.33 -2.16
N ILE A 74 15.95 14.29 -1.81
CA ILE A 74 14.71 14.39 -1.03
C ILE A 74 15.09 14.59 0.45
N LYS A 75 14.66 15.71 1.03
CA LYS A 75 14.97 16.03 2.43
C LYS A 75 13.81 15.62 3.33
N PRO A 76 14.04 14.77 4.36
CA PRO A 76 13.02 14.47 5.36
C PRO A 76 12.78 15.70 6.24
N ILE A 77 11.52 15.89 6.63
CA ILE A 77 11.10 16.93 7.58
C ILE A 77 10.06 16.36 8.54
N PRO A 78 9.93 16.90 9.75
CA PRO A 78 8.81 16.59 10.62
C PRO A 78 7.52 17.26 10.13
N ALA A 79 6.37 16.70 10.47
CA ALA A 79 5.05 17.19 10.05
C ALA A 79 4.79 18.65 10.52
N VAL A 80 5.36 19.04 11.65
CA VAL A 80 5.24 20.42 12.18
C VAL A 80 5.84 21.46 11.24
N GLU A 81 6.80 21.08 10.40
CA GLU A 81 7.38 21.99 9.39
C GLU A 81 6.56 22.06 8.08
N TYR A 82 5.48 21.31 7.99
CA TYR A 82 4.57 21.32 6.86
C TYR A 82 3.11 21.47 7.35
N PRO A 83 2.74 22.64 7.86
CA PRO A 83 1.42 22.85 8.44
C PRO A 83 0.34 22.70 7.37
N LEU A 84 -0.66 21.89 7.67
CA LEU A 84 -1.87 21.70 6.87
C LEU A 84 -3.09 22.22 7.63
N PRO A 85 -4.13 22.74 6.94
CA PRO A 85 -5.36 23.22 7.58
C PRO A 85 -6.04 22.13 8.43
N ALA A 86 -5.98 20.86 7.99
CA ALA A 86 -6.51 19.72 8.73
C ALA A 86 -5.37 18.92 9.37
N PRO A 87 -5.41 18.66 10.67
CA PRO A 87 -4.43 17.81 11.33
C PRO A 87 -4.48 16.39 10.73
N ARG A 88 -3.31 15.80 10.46
CA ARG A 88 -3.18 14.43 9.98
C ARG A 88 -2.65 13.55 11.12
N PRO A 89 -3.16 12.32 11.26
CA PRO A 89 -2.65 11.41 12.28
C PRO A 89 -1.18 11.07 12.04
N MET A 90 -0.41 11.00 13.12
CA MET A 90 1.00 10.58 13.07
C MET A 90 1.11 9.07 12.84
N ASN A 91 0.06 8.30 13.15
CA ASN A 91 -0.01 6.86 12.99
C ASN A 91 -1.32 6.49 12.29
N SER A 92 -1.20 6.04 11.04
CA SER A 92 -2.29 5.51 10.21
C SER A 92 -2.12 4.03 9.91
N ARG A 93 -1.33 3.31 10.71
CA ARG A 93 -1.20 1.85 10.61
C ARG A 93 -2.49 1.18 11.07
N MET A 94 -2.81 0.06 10.45
CA MET A 94 -4.05 -0.68 10.69
C MET A 94 -3.74 -2.16 10.95
N SER A 95 -4.41 -2.78 11.94
CA SER A 95 -4.40 -4.24 12.08
C SER A 95 -5.29 -4.86 11.01
N THR A 96 -4.79 -5.93 10.39
CA THR A 96 -5.51 -6.76 9.42
C THR A 96 -5.97 -8.10 10.00
N ASP A 97 -5.85 -8.30 11.31
CA ASP A 97 -6.12 -9.59 11.98
C ASP A 97 -7.53 -10.11 11.69
N LYS A 98 -8.54 -9.23 11.73
CA LYS A 98 -9.92 -9.61 11.42
C LYS A 98 -10.08 -10.10 9.97
N LEU A 99 -9.37 -9.49 9.03
CA LEU A 99 -9.38 -9.91 7.64
C LEU A 99 -8.70 -11.27 7.47
N HIS A 100 -7.53 -11.46 8.08
CA HIS A 100 -6.82 -12.74 8.07
C HIS A 100 -7.69 -13.85 8.67
N GLN A 101 -8.32 -13.60 9.82
CA GLN A 101 -9.19 -14.58 10.45
C GLN A 101 -10.37 -14.98 9.55
N ALA A 102 -10.96 -14.02 8.84
CA ALA A 102 -12.06 -14.30 7.92
C ALA A 102 -11.66 -15.25 6.77
N PHE A 103 -10.41 -15.17 6.27
CA PHE A 103 -9.89 -16.12 5.28
C PHE A 103 -9.52 -17.46 5.90
N ILE A 104 -8.96 -17.49 7.11
CA ILE A 104 -8.63 -18.72 7.85
C ILE A 104 -9.90 -19.51 8.12
N ASP A 105 -10.94 -18.88 8.67
CA ASP A 105 -12.22 -19.51 9.00
C ASP A 105 -12.90 -20.16 7.79
N ARG A 106 -12.57 -19.70 6.59
CA ARG A 106 -13.08 -20.26 5.33
C ARG A 106 -12.17 -21.30 4.68
N GLY A 107 -10.96 -21.50 5.19
CA GLY A 107 -9.96 -22.37 4.59
C GLY A 107 -9.33 -21.84 3.30
N ASP A 108 -9.48 -20.53 3.00
CA ASP A 108 -8.97 -19.88 1.78
C ASP A 108 -7.46 -19.54 1.90
N MET A 109 -6.62 -20.54 2.14
CA MET A 109 -5.19 -20.37 2.43
C MET A 109 -4.42 -19.71 1.29
N SER A 110 -4.74 -20.02 0.02
CA SER A 110 -4.09 -19.40 -1.14
C SER A 110 -4.38 -17.89 -1.24
N LYS A 111 -5.59 -17.47 -0.85
CA LYS A 111 -5.97 -16.06 -0.80
C LYS A 111 -5.35 -15.34 0.41
N LEU A 112 -5.16 -16.08 1.51
CA LEU A 112 -4.44 -15.57 2.68
C LEU A 112 -2.99 -15.21 2.36
N GLU A 113 -2.29 -16.00 1.54
CA GLU A 113 -0.94 -15.67 1.08
C GLU A 113 -0.87 -14.34 0.32
N GLN A 114 -1.90 -13.99 -0.44
CA GLN A 114 -1.97 -12.71 -1.16
C GLN A 114 -2.01 -11.51 -0.21
N LEU A 115 -2.52 -11.68 1.02
CA LEU A 115 -2.50 -10.63 2.04
C LEU A 115 -1.08 -10.34 2.55
N ASN A 116 -0.16 -11.29 2.39
CA ASN A 116 1.23 -11.19 2.84
C ASN A 116 2.13 -10.42 1.86
N GLN A 117 1.56 -9.59 0.99
CA GLN A 117 2.34 -8.78 0.06
C GLN A 117 3.01 -7.61 0.79
N PRO A 118 4.35 -7.48 0.75
CA PRO A 118 5.04 -6.31 1.28
C PRO A 118 4.73 -5.05 0.47
N TRP A 119 4.52 -3.92 1.16
CA TRP A 119 4.18 -2.64 0.53
C TRP A 119 5.23 -2.16 -0.48
N ASP A 120 6.50 -2.37 -0.17
CA ASP A 120 7.63 -1.94 -1.02
C ASP A 120 7.65 -2.70 -2.36
N LYS A 121 7.37 -4.00 -2.35
CA LYS A 121 7.22 -4.81 -3.58
C LYS A 121 6.04 -4.33 -4.41
N ALA A 122 4.92 -4.00 -3.77
CA ALA A 122 3.74 -3.48 -4.46
C ALA A 122 4.05 -2.13 -5.15
N VAL A 123 4.73 -1.22 -4.45
CA VAL A 123 5.15 0.08 -5.02
C VAL A 123 6.12 -0.11 -6.18
N ARG A 124 7.16 -0.94 -6.03
CA ARG A 124 8.11 -1.22 -7.12
C ARG A 124 7.42 -1.77 -8.35
N SER A 125 6.56 -2.77 -8.18
CA SER A 125 5.80 -3.37 -9.28
C SER A 125 4.95 -2.33 -10.00
N TYR A 126 4.25 -1.47 -9.26
CA TYR A 126 3.43 -0.41 -9.83
C TYR A 126 4.25 0.58 -10.65
N VAL A 127 5.38 1.06 -10.12
CA VAL A 127 6.27 2.00 -10.81
C VAL A 127 6.86 1.39 -12.09
N ILE A 128 7.25 0.12 -12.06
CA ILE A 128 7.73 -0.61 -13.25
C ILE A 128 6.63 -0.67 -14.34
N HIS A 129 5.38 -0.89 -13.97
CA HIS A 129 4.27 -0.85 -14.94
C HIS A 129 4.10 0.54 -15.55
N LEU A 130 4.16 1.62 -14.74
CA LEU A 130 4.08 2.98 -15.26
C LEU A 130 5.19 3.28 -16.28
N ALA A 131 6.42 2.82 -16.00
CA ALA A 131 7.53 2.98 -16.94
C ALA A 131 7.32 2.20 -18.23
N LYS A 132 6.82 0.95 -18.16
CA LYS A 132 6.52 0.13 -19.35
C LYS A 132 5.42 0.73 -20.22
N ASP A 133 4.44 1.38 -19.58
CA ASP A 133 3.32 2.02 -20.25
C ASP A 133 3.67 3.44 -20.78
N GLY A 134 4.91 3.87 -20.58
CA GLY A 134 5.39 5.18 -21.03
C GLY A 134 4.77 6.36 -20.28
N LEU A 135 4.32 6.14 -19.03
CA LEU A 135 3.72 7.16 -18.18
C LEU A 135 4.74 7.91 -17.33
N ILE A 136 5.96 7.38 -17.24
CA ILE A 136 7.12 8.00 -16.57
C ILE A 136 8.40 7.73 -17.35
#